data_df8e188ec856bc765cd4fbb57977ef80
#
_entry.id   df8e188ec856bc765cd4fbb57977ef80
#
_cell.length_a   1.000
_cell.length_b   1.000
_cell.length_c   1.000
_cell.angle_alpha   90.00
_cell.angle_beta   90.00
_cell.angle_gamma   90.00
#
_symmetry.space_group_name_H-M   'P 1'
#
loop_
_entity.id
_entity.type
_entity.pdbx_description
1 polymer ?
#
loop_
_entity_poly.entity_id
_entity_poly.type
_entity_poly.pdbx_seq_one_letter_code
_entity_poly.pdbx_strand_id
1 'polypeptide(L)'
;MGTSIIIPWLKENYGCEVIAVVADVGQDEEVHKLEAKALRSGASKVFIDDLRREFVTGSLWPLLKSGAVYEGAYLLGSSIARPLIAKRQIEIAIQEGADAVAHGCPAIGNDQVRFERAYTAFAPQLKVIAPWREWSIRSRYEALSYARDHRIQVTAADESTYSHDSNLWHMSYEGGTLDDLTAAPPKDFFERTMNPSASPDGESEITIDFESGVPVGLNGTAIPPVQIIEDLNEIGGTNGIGRVDLVEDCNEHVKSRGIYETPGGTLITTAHRELESLVLDRQTRHQKEILAMNYAQLVYDGYWFSPLREALDAFFAKTNEKIKGSITLSLYKGNIVVKSRKSPNSLYRADVSSLAAQAHL
;
A
#
# COMPACT_ATOMS: atom_id res chain seq x y z
N MET A 1 -7.34 6.10 -16.89
CA MET A 1 -7.22 6.19 -18.37
C MET A 1 -6.51 4.97 -18.94
N GLY A 2 -5.31 4.62 -18.52
CA GLY A 2 -4.51 3.53 -19.11
C GLY A 2 -5.27 2.24 -19.39
N THR A 3 -5.94 1.69 -18.38
CA THR A 3 -6.68 0.43 -18.51
C THR A 3 -7.85 0.53 -19.51
N SER A 4 -8.54 1.68 -19.59
CA SER A 4 -9.70 1.82 -20.48
C SER A 4 -9.33 1.83 -21.96
N ILE A 5 -8.16 2.37 -22.34
CA ILE A 5 -7.68 2.38 -23.72
C ILE A 5 -7.07 1.03 -24.14
N ILE A 6 -6.66 0.22 -23.17
CA ILE A 6 -6.11 -1.12 -23.43
C ILE A 6 -7.16 -2.07 -23.97
N ILE A 7 -8.41 -1.97 -23.52
CA ILE A 7 -9.50 -2.87 -23.94
C ILE A 7 -9.71 -2.81 -25.48
N PRO A 8 -10.01 -1.66 -26.09
CA PRO A 8 -10.15 -1.60 -27.55
C PRO A 8 -8.85 -1.93 -28.28
N TRP A 9 -7.70 -1.50 -27.76
CA TRP A 9 -6.41 -1.80 -28.35
C TRP A 9 -6.13 -3.31 -28.46
N LEU A 10 -6.42 -4.08 -27.40
CA LEU A 10 -6.31 -5.55 -27.42
C LEU A 10 -7.20 -6.17 -28.49
N LYS A 11 -8.45 -5.71 -28.60
CA LYS A 11 -9.39 -6.21 -29.62
C LYS A 11 -8.91 -5.93 -31.03
N GLU A 12 -8.36 -4.76 -31.27
CA GLU A 12 -7.86 -4.35 -32.61
C GLU A 12 -6.59 -5.11 -33.00
N ASN A 13 -5.67 -5.32 -32.07
CA ASN A 13 -4.36 -5.87 -32.38
C ASN A 13 -4.28 -7.40 -32.23
N TYR A 14 -5.15 -7.98 -31.40
CA TYR A 14 -5.16 -9.43 -31.14
C TYR A 14 -6.44 -10.13 -31.64
N GLY A 15 -7.48 -9.38 -32.02
CA GLY A 15 -8.75 -9.97 -32.45
C GLY A 15 -9.42 -10.81 -31.38
N CYS A 16 -9.19 -10.50 -30.12
CA CYS A 16 -9.60 -11.30 -28.97
C CYS A 16 -10.85 -10.73 -28.26
N GLU A 17 -11.50 -11.55 -27.46
CA GLU A 17 -12.40 -11.08 -26.42
C GLU A 17 -11.59 -10.60 -25.21
N VAL A 18 -12.09 -9.56 -24.53
CA VAL A 18 -11.42 -8.96 -23.38
C VAL A 18 -12.31 -9.05 -22.16
N ILE A 19 -11.83 -9.71 -21.11
CA ILE A 19 -12.43 -9.75 -19.80
C ILE A 19 -11.71 -8.73 -18.92
N ALA A 20 -12.45 -7.77 -18.35
CA ALA A 20 -11.89 -6.79 -17.44
C ALA A 20 -12.01 -7.28 -15.98
N VAL A 21 -10.96 -7.02 -15.20
CA VAL A 21 -10.93 -7.33 -13.76
C VAL A 21 -10.72 -6.04 -13.00
N VAL A 22 -11.62 -5.75 -12.07
CA VAL A 22 -11.54 -4.64 -11.13
C VAL A 22 -11.40 -5.23 -9.72
N ALA A 23 -10.27 -4.96 -9.10
CA ALA A 23 -10.00 -5.35 -7.72
C ALA A 23 -10.23 -4.14 -6.79
N ASP A 24 -11.19 -4.24 -5.89
CA ASP A 24 -11.41 -3.24 -4.84
C ASP A 24 -10.44 -3.52 -3.68
N VAL A 25 -9.45 -2.68 -3.55
CA VAL A 25 -8.48 -2.65 -2.43
C VAL A 25 -8.62 -1.38 -1.58
N GLY A 26 -9.77 -0.68 -1.69
CA GLY A 26 -10.08 0.56 -0.98
C GLY A 26 -9.53 1.81 -1.67
N GLN A 27 -9.68 1.90 -2.98
CA GLN A 27 -9.24 3.05 -3.79
C GLN A 27 -10.25 4.20 -3.87
N ASP A 28 -11.33 4.17 -3.09
CA ASP A 28 -12.37 5.22 -3.00
C ASP A 28 -13.10 5.52 -4.34
N GLU A 29 -12.89 4.71 -5.37
CA GLU A 29 -13.60 4.85 -6.64
C GLU A 29 -14.99 4.19 -6.59
N GLU A 30 -15.96 4.80 -7.27
CA GLU A 30 -17.28 4.20 -7.43
C GLU A 30 -17.20 2.98 -8.38
N VAL A 31 -17.05 1.81 -7.82
CA VAL A 31 -16.81 0.53 -8.52
C VAL A 31 -17.84 0.27 -9.63
N HIS A 32 -19.12 0.62 -9.40
CA HIS A 32 -20.17 0.49 -10.42
C HIS A 32 -19.94 1.35 -11.66
N LYS A 33 -19.28 2.50 -11.53
CA LYS A 33 -18.91 3.33 -12.69
C LYS A 33 -17.80 2.67 -13.50
N LEU A 34 -16.90 1.93 -12.86
CA LEU A 34 -15.82 1.20 -13.52
C LEU A 34 -16.36 0.05 -14.37
N GLU A 35 -17.34 -0.72 -13.89
CA GLU A 35 -18.01 -1.75 -14.67
C GLU A 35 -18.61 -1.19 -15.96
N ALA A 36 -19.45 -0.17 -15.82
CA ALA A 36 -20.08 0.48 -16.96
C ALA A 36 -19.05 1.08 -17.93
N LYS A 37 -17.93 1.61 -17.43
CA LYS A 37 -16.83 2.13 -18.25
C LYS A 37 -16.13 1.01 -19.03
N ALA A 38 -15.81 -0.11 -18.38
CA ALA A 38 -15.15 -1.26 -19.02
C ALA A 38 -16.03 -1.88 -20.12
N LEU A 39 -17.32 -2.09 -19.87
CA LEU A 39 -18.26 -2.60 -20.87
C LEU A 39 -18.39 -1.65 -22.06
N ARG A 40 -18.52 -0.34 -21.81
CA ARG A 40 -18.55 0.66 -22.91
C ARG A 40 -17.24 0.72 -23.70
N SER A 41 -16.10 0.43 -23.07
CA SER A 41 -14.81 0.33 -23.74
C SER A 41 -14.63 -0.95 -24.55
N GLY A 42 -15.61 -1.87 -24.52
CA GLY A 42 -15.65 -3.09 -25.32
C GLY A 42 -15.27 -4.37 -24.62
N ALA A 43 -15.16 -4.37 -23.27
CA ALA A 43 -15.03 -5.61 -22.52
C ALA A 43 -16.26 -6.51 -22.74
N SER A 44 -16.07 -7.82 -22.94
CA SER A 44 -17.14 -8.80 -23.08
C SER A 44 -17.70 -9.23 -21.71
N LYS A 45 -16.87 -9.14 -20.67
CA LYS A 45 -17.21 -9.47 -19.29
C LYS A 45 -16.41 -8.60 -18.33
N VAL A 46 -16.96 -8.33 -17.15
CA VAL A 46 -16.28 -7.59 -16.08
C VAL A 46 -16.43 -8.37 -14.78
N PHE A 47 -15.34 -8.57 -14.09
CA PHE A 47 -15.31 -9.05 -12.72
C PHE A 47 -14.96 -7.89 -11.79
N ILE A 48 -15.69 -7.82 -10.68
CA ILE A 48 -15.47 -6.84 -9.63
C ILE A 48 -15.38 -7.61 -8.32
N ASP A 49 -14.24 -7.57 -7.67
CA ASP A 49 -14.00 -8.31 -6.44
C ASP A 49 -13.59 -7.37 -5.31
N ASP A 50 -14.32 -7.44 -4.19
CA ASP A 50 -13.93 -6.77 -2.95
C ASP A 50 -12.81 -7.56 -2.27
N LEU A 51 -11.59 -7.07 -2.40
CA LEU A 51 -10.38 -7.65 -1.82
C LEU A 51 -9.91 -6.92 -0.56
N ARG A 52 -10.65 -5.93 -0.05
CA ARG A 52 -10.21 -5.09 1.08
C ARG A 52 -9.84 -5.91 2.31
N ARG A 53 -10.66 -6.91 2.66
CA ARG A 53 -10.38 -7.78 3.80
C ARG A 53 -9.13 -8.62 3.58
N GLU A 54 -8.97 -9.25 2.39
CA GLU A 54 -7.79 -10.04 2.04
C GLU A 54 -6.54 -9.15 2.00
N PHE A 55 -6.66 -7.95 1.46
CA PHE A 55 -5.58 -6.96 1.45
C PHE A 55 -5.09 -6.64 2.87
N VAL A 56 -6.00 -6.38 3.80
CA VAL A 56 -5.62 -6.10 5.19
C VAL A 56 -5.01 -7.33 5.86
N THR A 57 -5.72 -8.45 5.86
CA THR A 57 -5.32 -9.61 6.66
C THR A 57 -4.22 -10.46 6.03
N GLY A 58 -4.17 -10.53 4.68
CA GLY A 58 -3.22 -11.33 3.92
C GLY A 58 -1.98 -10.58 3.45
N SER A 59 -2.04 -9.24 3.40
CA SER A 59 -0.93 -8.42 2.92
C SER A 59 -0.42 -7.43 3.97
N LEU A 60 -1.29 -6.55 4.49
CA LEU A 60 -0.88 -5.49 5.42
C LEU A 60 -0.44 -6.02 6.79
N TRP A 61 -1.12 -7.04 7.35
CA TRP A 61 -0.73 -7.58 8.64
C TRP A 61 0.61 -8.32 8.60
N PRO A 62 0.95 -9.15 7.60
CA PRO A 62 2.32 -9.65 7.42
C PRO A 62 3.36 -8.54 7.28
N LEU A 63 3.06 -7.50 6.47
CA LEU A 63 3.93 -6.33 6.32
C LEU A 63 4.15 -5.61 7.67
N LEU A 64 3.09 -5.35 8.43
CA LEU A 64 3.17 -4.73 9.75
C LEU A 64 4.02 -5.57 10.72
N LYS A 65 3.76 -6.87 10.79
CA LYS A 65 4.51 -7.81 11.65
C LYS A 65 6.00 -7.84 11.32
N SER A 66 6.35 -7.64 10.05
CA SER A 66 7.76 -7.58 9.64
C SER A 66 8.45 -6.30 10.12
N GLY A 67 7.71 -5.22 10.32
CA GLY A 67 8.27 -3.89 10.56
C GLY A 67 8.93 -3.28 9.32
N ALA A 68 8.64 -3.82 8.14
CA ALA A 68 9.26 -3.41 6.88
C ALA A 68 8.86 -1.98 6.49
N VAL A 69 9.87 -1.15 6.22
CA VAL A 69 9.75 0.20 5.70
C VAL A 69 10.83 0.37 4.64
N TYR A 70 10.44 0.73 3.41
CA TYR A 70 11.40 0.91 2.33
C TYR A 70 12.09 2.28 2.46
N GLU A 71 13.42 2.29 2.34
CA GLU A 71 14.27 3.49 2.48
C GLU A 71 13.94 4.37 3.70
N GLY A 72 13.50 3.73 4.80
CA GLY A 72 13.26 4.38 6.09
C GLY A 72 11.96 5.19 6.19
N ALA A 73 11.18 5.33 5.11
CA ALA A 73 9.99 6.17 5.10
C ALA A 73 8.77 5.58 4.37
N TYR A 74 8.96 4.87 3.27
CA TYR A 74 7.86 4.36 2.47
C TYR A 74 7.24 3.08 3.05
N LEU A 75 5.96 3.13 3.39
CA LEU A 75 5.18 2.02 3.97
C LEU A 75 4.61 1.05 2.90
N LEU A 76 5.20 1.01 1.70
CA LEU A 76 5.03 0.00 0.65
C LEU A 76 3.59 -0.18 0.11
N GLY A 77 2.72 0.83 0.20
CA GLY A 77 1.30 0.70 -0.09
C GLY A 77 0.97 0.24 -1.51
N SER A 78 1.57 0.81 -2.57
CA SER A 78 1.39 0.32 -3.94
C SER A 78 2.05 -1.04 -4.13
N SER A 79 3.27 -1.21 -3.60
CA SER A 79 4.06 -2.44 -3.78
C SER A 79 3.37 -3.69 -3.24
N ILE A 80 2.65 -3.55 -2.10
CA ILE A 80 1.97 -4.66 -1.43
C ILE A 80 0.60 -4.98 -2.04
N ALA A 81 -0.05 -4.01 -2.72
CA ALA A 81 -1.34 -4.22 -3.36
C ALA A 81 -1.23 -4.99 -4.68
N ARG A 82 -0.18 -4.72 -5.49
CA ARG A 82 -0.04 -5.29 -6.84
C ARG A 82 0.00 -6.83 -6.87
N PRO A 83 0.72 -7.53 -6.00
CA PRO A 83 0.72 -9.00 -5.98
C PRO A 83 -0.66 -9.60 -5.72
N LEU A 84 -1.47 -9.02 -4.83
CA LEU A 84 -2.82 -9.48 -4.56
C LEU A 84 -3.73 -9.32 -5.79
N ILE A 85 -3.69 -8.14 -6.42
CA ILE A 85 -4.46 -7.85 -7.64
C ILE A 85 -4.06 -8.81 -8.76
N ALA A 86 -2.75 -9.01 -8.98
CA ALA A 86 -2.24 -9.92 -9.99
C ALA A 86 -2.65 -11.37 -9.75
N LYS A 87 -2.60 -11.85 -8.50
CA LYS A 87 -3.06 -13.18 -8.12
C LYS A 87 -4.54 -13.37 -8.48
N ARG A 88 -5.38 -12.41 -8.10
CA ARG A 88 -6.81 -12.48 -8.39
C ARG A 88 -7.09 -12.45 -9.90
N GLN A 89 -6.37 -11.66 -10.65
CA GLN A 89 -6.47 -11.64 -12.11
C GLN A 89 -6.12 -13.00 -12.73
N ILE A 90 -5.07 -13.68 -12.25
CA ILE A 90 -4.69 -15.03 -12.70
C ILE A 90 -5.78 -16.06 -12.36
N GLU A 91 -6.33 -16.02 -11.15
CA GLU A 91 -7.42 -16.93 -10.76
C GLU A 91 -8.62 -16.82 -11.69
N ILE A 92 -9.01 -15.60 -12.06
CA ILE A 92 -10.08 -15.33 -13.02
C ILE A 92 -9.67 -15.78 -14.43
N ALA A 93 -8.42 -15.50 -14.86
CA ALA A 93 -7.93 -15.93 -16.15
C ALA A 93 -7.98 -17.46 -16.34
N ILE A 94 -7.59 -18.20 -15.31
CA ILE A 94 -7.68 -19.67 -15.31
C ILE A 94 -9.14 -20.13 -15.31
N GLN A 95 -10.01 -19.53 -14.50
CA GLN A 95 -11.44 -19.85 -14.43
C GLN A 95 -12.15 -19.65 -15.77
N GLU A 96 -11.81 -18.57 -16.48
CA GLU A 96 -12.44 -18.22 -17.76
C GLU A 96 -11.72 -18.86 -18.95
N GLY A 97 -10.65 -19.61 -18.75
CA GLY A 97 -9.88 -20.25 -19.82
C GLY A 97 -9.17 -19.25 -20.74
N ALA A 98 -8.70 -18.14 -20.19
CA ALA A 98 -8.02 -17.10 -20.97
C ALA A 98 -6.64 -17.56 -21.46
N ASP A 99 -6.25 -17.14 -22.68
CA ASP A 99 -4.96 -17.44 -23.28
C ASP A 99 -3.85 -16.48 -22.83
N ALA A 100 -4.23 -15.31 -22.30
CA ALA A 100 -3.30 -14.25 -21.93
C ALA A 100 -3.84 -13.41 -20.76
N VAL A 101 -2.93 -12.72 -20.09
CA VAL A 101 -3.22 -11.64 -19.16
C VAL A 101 -2.59 -10.34 -19.64
N ALA A 102 -3.24 -9.20 -19.35
CA ALA A 102 -2.74 -7.89 -19.74
C ALA A 102 -2.72 -6.95 -18.55
N HIS A 103 -1.73 -6.05 -18.49
CA HIS A 103 -1.67 -4.98 -17.52
C HIS A 103 -1.38 -3.63 -18.18
N GLY A 104 -1.81 -2.54 -17.52
CA GLY A 104 -1.64 -1.16 -18.00
C GLY A 104 -0.46 -0.41 -17.39
N CYS A 105 0.50 -1.12 -16.81
CA CYS A 105 1.66 -0.47 -16.21
C CYS A 105 2.58 0.13 -17.28
N PRO A 106 3.14 1.33 -17.05
CA PRO A 106 4.15 1.92 -17.93
C PRO A 106 5.32 0.97 -18.20
N ALA A 107 5.96 1.10 -19.37
CA ALA A 107 7.06 0.22 -19.79
C ALA A 107 8.31 0.36 -18.88
N ILE A 108 8.48 1.49 -18.22
CA ILE A 108 9.51 1.74 -17.22
C ILE A 108 8.78 1.98 -15.88
N GLY A 109 9.10 1.17 -14.88
CA GLY A 109 8.51 1.31 -13.55
C GLY A 109 8.40 -0.01 -12.79
N ASN A 110 8.21 0.10 -11.49
CA ASN A 110 8.22 -1.03 -10.58
C ASN A 110 6.96 -1.91 -10.72
N ASP A 111 5.82 -1.32 -11.06
CA ASP A 111 4.53 -2.02 -11.04
C ASP A 111 4.44 -3.13 -12.09
N GLN A 112 5.00 -2.93 -13.29
CA GLN A 112 5.05 -4.00 -14.29
C GLN A 112 5.77 -5.25 -13.77
N VAL A 113 6.91 -5.04 -13.09
CA VAL A 113 7.72 -6.14 -12.53
C VAL A 113 6.93 -6.87 -11.44
N ARG A 114 6.19 -6.14 -10.60
CA ARG A 114 5.34 -6.69 -9.54
C ARG A 114 4.22 -7.57 -10.10
N PHE A 115 3.53 -7.10 -11.14
CA PHE A 115 2.51 -7.89 -11.83
C PHE A 115 3.10 -9.13 -12.50
N GLU A 116 4.14 -8.96 -13.31
CA GLU A 116 4.71 -10.05 -14.11
C GLU A 116 5.35 -11.13 -13.25
N ARG A 117 5.99 -10.78 -12.12
CA ARG A 117 6.51 -11.75 -11.14
C ARG A 117 5.39 -12.56 -10.51
N ALA A 118 4.27 -11.93 -10.16
CA ALA A 118 3.10 -12.62 -9.66
C ALA A 118 2.49 -13.54 -10.73
N TYR A 119 2.36 -13.09 -11.97
CA TYR A 119 1.87 -13.93 -13.08
C TYR A 119 2.77 -15.15 -13.29
N THR A 120 4.08 -14.95 -13.32
CA THR A 120 5.04 -16.04 -13.47
C THR A 120 4.97 -17.05 -12.32
N ALA A 121 4.70 -16.60 -11.11
CA ALA A 121 4.61 -17.48 -9.94
C ALA A 121 3.40 -18.43 -9.99
N PHE A 122 2.28 -17.99 -10.57
CA PHE A 122 1.03 -18.76 -10.57
C PHE A 122 0.66 -19.39 -11.90
N ALA A 123 1.01 -18.75 -13.01
CA ALA A 123 0.60 -19.17 -14.34
C ALA A 123 1.66 -18.85 -15.41
N PRO A 124 2.87 -19.46 -15.32
CA PRO A 124 3.97 -19.20 -16.25
C PRO A 124 3.65 -19.54 -17.70
N GLN A 125 2.58 -20.31 -17.93
CA GLN A 125 2.11 -20.69 -19.26
C GLN A 125 1.27 -19.62 -19.95
N LEU A 126 0.70 -18.66 -19.21
CA LEU A 126 -0.10 -17.58 -19.80
C LEU A 126 0.78 -16.52 -20.44
N LYS A 127 0.39 -16.10 -21.65
CA LYS A 127 1.05 -14.98 -22.30
C LYS A 127 0.78 -13.68 -21.53
N VAL A 128 1.82 -12.91 -21.27
CA VAL A 128 1.67 -11.56 -20.68
C VAL A 128 1.71 -10.53 -21.80
N ILE A 129 0.68 -9.68 -21.88
CA ILE A 129 0.58 -8.59 -22.85
C ILE A 129 0.72 -7.28 -22.06
N ALA A 130 1.76 -6.52 -22.41
CA ALA A 130 2.06 -5.22 -21.84
C ALA A 130 1.98 -4.14 -22.92
N PRO A 131 0.80 -3.55 -23.18
CA PRO A 131 0.59 -2.64 -24.31
C PRO A 131 1.60 -1.49 -24.36
N TRP A 132 2.02 -0.95 -23.23
CA TRP A 132 3.03 0.11 -23.18
C TRP A 132 4.40 -0.26 -23.80
N ARG A 133 4.68 -1.54 -24.00
CA ARG A 133 5.88 -2.01 -24.74
C ARG A 133 5.64 -2.21 -26.22
N GLU A 134 4.39 -2.37 -26.62
CA GLU A 134 4.01 -2.82 -27.98
C GLU A 134 3.38 -1.72 -28.83
N TRP A 135 2.58 -0.83 -28.22
CA TRP A 135 1.84 0.19 -28.95
C TRP A 135 2.68 1.42 -29.34
N SER A 136 2.17 2.18 -30.31
CA SER A 136 2.81 3.39 -30.80
C SER A 136 2.56 4.63 -29.92
N ILE A 137 1.66 4.55 -28.96
CA ILE A 137 1.31 5.63 -28.04
C ILE A 137 2.51 5.92 -27.12
N ARG A 138 3.10 7.11 -27.25
CA ARG A 138 4.32 7.49 -26.53
C ARG A 138 4.09 8.59 -25.48
N SER A 139 2.90 9.19 -25.49
CA SER A 139 2.59 10.30 -24.60
C SER A 139 1.17 10.21 -24.07
N ARG A 140 0.95 10.90 -22.95
CA ARG A 140 -0.40 11.06 -22.39
C ARG A 140 -1.35 11.75 -23.36
N TYR A 141 -0.85 12.71 -24.14
CA TYR A 141 -1.63 13.40 -25.17
C TYR A 141 -2.13 12.43 -26.24
N GLU A 142 -1.27 11.55 -26.74
CA GLU A 142 -1.64 10.52 -27.71
C GLU A 142 -2.63 9.52 -27.12
N ALA A 143 -2.45 9.13 -25.86
CA ALA A 143 -3.41 8.28 -25.14
C ALA A 143 -4.79 8.94 -25.00
N LEU A 144 -4.84 10.24 -24.72
CA LEU A 144 -6.09 11.01 -24.68
C LEU A 144 -6.73 11.14 -26.08
N SER A 145 -5.93 11.33 -27.14
CA SER A 145 -6.42 11.33 -28.52
C SER A 145 -7.04 9.98 -28.87
N TYR A 146 -6.33 8.90 -28.63
CA TYR A 146 -6.84 7.53 -28.84
C TYR A 146 -8.14 7.28 -28.06
N ALA A 147 -8.21 7.71 -26.79
CA ALA A 147 -9.44 7.58 -26.00
C ALA A 147 -10.62 8.32 -26.62
N ARG A 148 -10.41 9.54 -27.14
CA ARG A 148 -11.45 10.33 -27.82
C ARG A 148 -11.92 9.68 -29.12
N ASP A 149 -10.99 9.18 -29.93
CA ASP A 149 -11.28 8.52 -31.21
C ASP A 149 -12.13 7.24 -30.98
N HIS A 150 -11.92 6.54 -29.86
CA HIS A 150 -12.67 5.36 -29.43
C HIS A 150 -13.88 5.68 -28.54
N ARG A 151 -14.23 6.97 -28.38
CA ARG A 151 -15.37 7.43 -27.54
C ARG A 151 -15.29 6.93 -26.09
N ILE A 152 -14.09 6.75 -25.57
CA ILE A 152 -13.83 6.40 -24.18
C ILE A 152 -13.98 7.66 -23.34
N GLN A 153 -14.77 7.58 -22.27
CA GLN A 153 -14.97 8.70 -21.36
C GLN A 153 -13.68 9.02 -20.61
N VAL A 154 -13.17 10.23 -20.78
CA VAL A 154 -12.02 10.80 -20.07
C VAL A 154 -12.54 11.60 -18.87
N THR A 155 -11.92 11.42 -17.74
CA THR A 155 -12.25 12.12 -16.47
C THR A 155 -11.22 13.23 -16.21
N ALA A 156 -11.53 14.16 -15.30
CA ALA A 156 -10.59 15.20 -14.87
C ALA A 156 -9.30 14.60 -14.26
N ALA A 157 -9.41 13.47 -13.55
CA ALA A 157 -8.27 12.74 -13.03
C ALA A 157 -7.36 12.20 -14.15
N ASP A 158 -7.96 11.82 -15.29
CA ASP A 158 -7.21 11.41 -16.48
C ASP A 158 -6.45 12.59 -17.12
N GLU A 159 -6.81 13.83 -16.84
CA GLU A 159 -6.17 15.05 -17.34
C GLU A 159 -5.15 15.67 -16.35
N SER A 160 -5.01 15.12 -15.14
CA SER A 160 -4.02 15.57 -14.13
C SER A 160 -2.59 15.57 -14.68
N THR A 161 -1.76 16.49 -14.22
CA THR A 161 -0.34 16.59 -14.62
C THR A 161 0.56 15.55 -13.95
N TYR A 162 0.10 14.93 -12.86
CA TYR A 162 0.78 13.86 -12.12
C TYR A 162 -0.10 12.61 -12.05
N SER A 163 0.51 11.47 -11.87
CA SER A 163 -0.17 10.21 -11.61
C SER A 163 -0.46 10.08 -10.12
N HIS A 164 -1.62 9.57 -9.77
CA HIS A 164 -1.93 9.17 -8.41
C HIS A 164 -2.44 7.73 -8.39
N ASP A 165 -2.17 7.03 -7.29
CA ASP A 165 -2.63 5.68 -7.01
C ASP A 165 -3.10 5.61 -5.56
N SER A 166 -4.26 5.03 -5.33
CA SER A 166 -4.87 4.95 -4.00
C SER A 166 -5.31 3.54 -3.68
N ASN A 167 -5.21 3.19 -2.41
CA ASN A 167 -5.80 2.00 -1.81
C ASN A 167 -6.08 2.26 -0.32
N LEU A 168 -6.64 1.28 0.38
CA LEU A 168 -6.99 1.41 1.79
C LEU A 168 -5.81 1.85 2.69
N TRP A 169 -4.57 1.47 2.32
CA TRP A 169 -3.37 1.77 3.12
C TRP A 169 -2.79 3.14 2.86
N HIS A 170 -2.76 3.58 1.61
CA HIS A 170 -2.08 4.81 1.23
C HIS A 170 -2.65 5.49 -0.03
N MET A 171 -2.18 6.69 -0.28
CA MET A 171 -2.23 7.37 -1.57
C MET A 171 -0.81 7.75 -1.99
N SER A 172 -0.49 7.60 -3.27
CA SER A 172 0.79 7.99 -3.85
C SER A 172 0.61 8.94 -5.02
N TYR A 173 1.61 9.79 -5.22
CA TYR A 173 1.66 10.78 -6.30
C TYR A 173 3.06 10.77 -6.92
N GLU A 174 3.12 10.71 -8.27
CA GLU A 174 4.36 10.61 -9.02
C GLU A 174 4.28 11.39 -10.34
N GLY A 175 5.43 11.84 -10.83
CA GLY A 175 5.60 12.40 -12.17
C GLY A 175 5.13 13.85 -12.34
N GLY A 176 5.23 14.35 -13.58
CA GLY A 176 4.80 15.68 -13.97
C GLY A 176 5.58 16.79 -13.26
N THR A 177 4.88 17.71 -12.59
CA THR A 177 5.52 18.82 -11.86
C THR A 177 6.30 18.37 -10.63
N LEU A 178 6.09 17.13 -10.15
CA LEU A 178 6.81 16.58 -9.00
C LEU A 178 8.24 16.12 -9.36
N ASP A 179 8.55 15.95 -10.64
CA ASP A 179 9.89 15.59 -11.12
C ASP A 179 10.91 16.72 -10.88
N ASP A 180 10.45 17.95 -10.68
CA ASP A 180 11.29 19.05 -10.23
C ASP A 180 11.52 18.98 -8.71
N LEU A 181 12.68 18.47 -8.31
CA LEU A 181 13.07 18.34 -6.91
C LEU A 181 13.22 19.67 -6.18
N THR A 182 13.29 20.79 -6.91
CA THR A 182 13.39 22.14 -6.33
C THR A 182 12.04 22.76 -6.01
N ALA A 183 10.96 22.16 -6.53
CA ALA A 183 9.59 22.62 -6.33
C ALA A 183 8.91 21.84 -5.19
N ALA A 184 8.27 22.58 -4.27
CA ALA A 184 7.40 21.98 -3.26
C ALA A 184 6.07 21.57 -3.90
N PRO A 185 5.40 20.52 -3.39
CA PRO A 185 4.04 20.19 -3.81
C PRO A 185 3.09 21.40 -3.62
N PRO A 186 2.07 21.58 -4.49
CA PRO A 186 1.05 22.61 -4.31
C PRO A 186 0.38 22.54 -2.93
N LYS A 187 -0.13 23.67 -2.42
CA LYS A 187 -0.74 23.73 -1.07
C LYS A 187 -1.93 22.79 -0.89
N ASP A 188 -2.75 22.64 -1.92
CA ASP A 188 -3.97 21.82 -1.93
C ASP A 188 -3.75 20.48 -2.62
N PHE A 189 -2.50 19.98 -2.58
CA PHE A 189 -2.07 18.77 -3.27
C PHE A 189 -2.55 17.49 -2.58
N PHE A 190 -2.55 17.49 -1.25
CA PHE A 190 -2.85 16.33 -0.43
C PHE A 190 -4.35 16.11 -0.28
N GLU A 191 -4.80 14.88 -0.53
CA GLU A 191 -6.22 14.52 -0.55
C GLU A 191 -6.68 13.80 0.73
N ARG A 192 -5.77 13.04 1.38
CA ARG A 192 -6.10 12.26 2.58
C ARG A 192 -5.74 12.93 3.90
N THR A 193 -4.86 13.91 3.85
CA THR A 193 -4.37 14.57 5.07
C THR A 193 -4.59 16.07 5.03
N MET A 194 -5.09 16.62 6.11
CA MET A 194 -5.16 18.05 6.31
C MET A 194 -3.75 18.66 6.39
N ASN A 195 -3.60 19.91 5.99
CA ASN A 195 -2.36 20.62 6.25
C ASN A 195 -2.13 20.67 7.77
N PRO A 196 -0.96 20.28 8.30
CA PRO A 196 -0.68 20.31 9.72
C PRO A 196 -0.98 21.66 10.40
N SER A 197 -0.74 22.77 9.70
CA SER A 197 -1.09 24.09 10.24
C SER A 197 -2.60 24.38 10.35
N ALA A 198 -3.41 23.66 9.57
CA ALA A 198 -4.88 23.77 9.56
C ALA A 198 -5.56 22.66 10.39
N SER A 199 -4.80 21.70 10.88
CA SER A 199 -5.31 20.65 11.77
C SER A 199 -5.80 21.23 13.10
N PRO A 200 -6.70 20.54 13.83
CA PRO A 200 -7.28 21.03 15.08
C PRO A 200 -6.25 21.55 16.10
N ASP A 201 -6.60 22.58 16.86
CA ASP A 201 -5.74 23.17 17.88
C ASP A 201 -5.72 22.37 19.21
N GLY A 202 -6.61 21.37 19.36
CA GLY A 202 -6.62 20.44 20.48
C GLY A 202 -5.87 19.15 20.17
N GLU A 203 -5.21 18.58 21.19
CA GLU A 203 -4.65 17.23 21.08
C GLU A 203 -5.78 16.19 20.91
N SER A 204 -5.60 15.23 20.00
CA SER A 204 -6.44 14.05 19.87
C SER A 204 -5.73 12.84 20.44
N GLU A 205 -6.38 12.03 21.26
CA GLU A 205 -5.80 10.80 21.80
C GLU A 205 -6.48 9.58 21.17
N ILE A 206 -5.67 8.57 20.82
CA ILE A 206 -6.15 7.29 20.34
C ILE A 206 -5.35 6.15 20.98
N THR A 207 -6.04 5.14 21.46
CA THR A 207 -5.44 3.90 21.95
C THR A 207 -5.66 2.80 20.92
N ILE A 208 -4.58 2.17 20.47
CA ILE A 208 -4.62 1.03 19.54
C ILE A 208 -4.33 -0.24 20.32
N ASP A 209 -5.25 -1.20 20.25
CA ASP A 209 -5.18 -2.48 20.95
C ASP A 209 -4.65 -3.56 19.98
N PHE A 210 -3.66 -4.34 20.44
CA PHE A 210 -2.97 -5.36 19.64
C PHE A 210 -3.11 -6.76 20.23
N GLU A 211 -3.24 -7.75 19.35
CA GLU A 211 -3.12 -9.18 19.65
C GLU A 211 -2.22 -9.85 18.59
N SER A 212 -1.20 -10.58 19.03
CA SER A 212 -0.23 -11.25 18.13
C SER A 212 0.34 -10.35 17.04
N GLY A 213 0.63 -9.09 17.40
CA GLY A 213 1.22 -8.08 16.52
C GLY A 213 0.28 -7.44 15.50
N VAL A 214 -1.02 -7.70 15.55
CA VAL A 214 -1.99 -7.02 14.69
C VAL A 214 -2.98 -6.19 15.51
N PRO A 215 -3.43 -5.04 15.00
CA PRO A 215 -4.44 -4.26 15.68
C PRO A 215 -5.79 -4.99 15.63
N VAL A 216 -6.48 -5.02 16.78
CA VAL A 216 -7.76 -5.71 16.97
C VAL A 216 -8.86 -4.79 17.50
N GLY A 217 -8.52 -3.56 17.89
CA GLY A 217 -9.48 -2.60 18.43
C GLY A 217 -8.89 -1.21 18.62
N LEU A 218 -9.78 -0.26 18.86
CA LEU A 218 -9.48 1.12 19.17
C LEU A 218 -10.20 1.52 20.47
N ASN A 219 -9.47 2.18 21.37
CA ASN A 219 -10.01 2.68 22.66
C ASN A 219 -10.71 1.58 23.48
N GLY A 220 -10.19 0.34 23.45
CA GLY A 220 -10.75 -0.81 24.15
C GLY A 220 -11.98 -1.45 23.48
N THR A 221 -12.39 -0.97 22.31
CA THR A 221 -13.48 -1.54 21.53
C THR A 221 -12.93 -2.36 20.37
N ALA A 222 -13.34 -3.62 20.26
CA ALA A 222 -12.96 -4.49 19.13
C ALA A 222 -13.60 -4.00 17.83
N ILE A 223 -12.80 -3.89 16.78
CA ILE A 223 -13.21 -3.34 15.48
C ILE A 223 -12.71 -4.27 14.36
N PRO A 224 -13.49 -4.48 13.28
CA PRO A 224 -13.05 -5.27 12.13
C PRO A 224 -11.79 -4.70 11.46
N PRO A 225 -10.92 -5.54 10.86
CA PRO A 225 -9.62 -5.12 10.32
C PRO A 225 -9.68 -3.97 9.30
N VAL A 226 -10.65 -3.99 8.38
CA VAL A 226 -10.82 -2.92 7.37
C VAL A 226 -11.19 -1.61 8.07
N GLN A 227 -12.17 -1.66 8.98
CA GLN A 227 -12.66 -0.49 9.69
C GLN A 227 -11.58 0.16 10.57
N ILE A 228 -10.67 -0.64 11.17
CA ILE A 228 -9.51 -0.10 11.92
C ILE A 228 -8.67 0.80 11.02
N ILE A 229 -8.39 0.37 9.79
CA ILE A 229 -7.59 1.15 8.85
C ILE A 229 -8.34 2.43 8.44
N GLU A 230 -9.64 2.31 8.13
CA GLU A 230 -10.48 3.45 7.74
C GLU A 230 -10.55 4.49 8.86
N ASP A 231 -10.86 4.07 10.08
CA ASP A 231 -10.94 4.97 11.25
C ASP A 231 -9.58 5.66 11.53
N LEU A 232 -8.48 4.92 11.46
CA LEU A 232 -7.15 5.48 11.68
C LEU A 232 -6.69 6.37 10.52
N ASN A 233 -7.13 6.12 9.30
CA ASN A 233 -6.90 7.02 8.17
C ASN A 233 -7.62 8.36 8.40
N GLU A 234 -8.87 8.34 8.86
CA GLU A 234 -9.62 9.55 9.17
C GLU A 234 -8.98 10.34 10.32
N ILE A 235 -8.68 9.65 11.43
CA ILE A 235 -8.07 10.27 12.61
C ILE A 235 -6.70 10.85 12.26
N GLY A 236 -5.81 10.06 11.63
CA GLY A 236 -4.48 10.50 11.24
C GLY A 236 -4.52 11.62 10.20
N GLY A 237 -5.39 11.50 9.21
CA GLY A 237 -5.60 12.49 8.15
C GLY A 237 -6.05 13.83 8.70
N THR A 238 -7.05 13.86 9.58
CA THR A 238 -7.53 15.07 10.25
C THR A 238 -6.43 15.77 11.06
N ASN A 239 -5.50 15.00 11.63
CA ASN A 239 -4.37 15.55 12.40
C ASN A 239 -3.12 15.84 11.53
N GLY A 240 -3.20 15.73 10.21
CA GLY A 240 -2.11 16.03 9.28
C GLY A 240 -0.94 15.04 9.32
N ILE A 241 -1.18 13.79 9.73
CA ILE A 241 -0.18 12.75 9.92
C ILE A 241 -0.06 11.90 8.67
N GLY A 242 1.15 11.40 8.39
CA GLY A 242 1.41 10.35 7.39
C GLY A 242 1.87 10.86 6.03
N ARG A 243 2.33 12.10 5.90
CA ARG A 243 2.94 12.63 4.68
C ARG A 243 4.41 12.25 4.57
N VAL A 244 4.81 11.77 3.42
CA VAL A 244 6.20 11.45 3.08
C VAL A 244 6.51 12.00 1.69
N ASP A 245 7.63 12.67 1.54
CA ASP A 245 8.21 13.11 0.26
C ASP A 245 9.60 12.46 0.19
N LEU A 246 9.78 11.54 -0.74
CA LEU A 246 10.94 10.64 -0.79
C LEU A 246 11.51 10.58 -2.19
N VAL A 247 12.84 10.66 -2.29
CA VAL A 247 13.57 10.26 -3.50
C VAL A 247 14.05 8.83 -3.31
N GLU A 248 13.49 7.91 -4.06
CA GLU A 248 13.71 6.48 -3.92
C GLU A 248 14.42 5.86 -5.13
N ASP A 249 15.08 4.73 -4.91
CA ASP A 249 15.64 3.93 -5.99
C ASP A 249 14.54 3.04 -6.60
N CYS A 250 14.26 3.25 -7.89
CA CYS A 250 13.45 2.31 -8.66
C CYS A 250 14.27 1.09 -9.10
N ASN A 251 13.57 0.04 -9.53
CA ASN A 251 14.22 -1.05 -10.27
C ASN A 251 15.02 -0.44 -11.44
N GLU A 252 16.16 -0.84 -11.81
CA GLU A 252 17.03 -0.27 -12.86
C GLU A 252 17.91 0.90 -12.40
N HIS A 253 18.05 1.13 -11.09
CA HIS A 253 18.93 2.19 -10.53
C HIS A 253 18.60 3.62 -10.97
N VAL A 254 17.32 3.88 -11.25
CA VAL A 254 16.82 5.21 -11.54
C VAL A 254 16.24 5.83 -10.29
N LYS A 255 16.60 7.07 -9.98
CA LYS A 255 15.97 7.82 -8.90
C LYS A 255 14.63 8.37 -9.35
N SER A 256 13.62 8.21 -8.48
CA SER A 256 12.28 8.77 -8.67
C SER A 256 11.84 9.47 -7.39
N ARG A 257 11.03 10.52 -7.52
CA ARG A 257 10.37 11.17 -6.39
C ARG A 257 8.96 10.61 -6.25
N GLY A 258 8.69 10.01 -5.09
CA GLY A 258 7.35 9.60 -4.67
C GLY A 258 6.86 10.46 -3.50
N ILE A 259 5.60 10.90 -3.55
CA ILE A 259 4.95 11.56 -2.43
C ILE A 259 3.82 10.65 -1.97
N TYR A 260 3.73 10.45 -0.66
CA TYR A 260 2.84 9.46 -0.07
C TYR A 260 2.02 10.05 1.08
N GLU A 261 0.77 9.60 1.20
CA GLU A 261 -0.08 9.83 2.35
C GLU A 261 -0.49 8.47 2.93
N THR A 262 -0.04 8.18 4.15
CA THR A 262 -0.31 6.89 4.82
C THR A 262 -0.71 7.15 6.28
N PRO A 263 -1.82 7.87 6.55
CA PRO A 263 -2.13 8.35 7.89
C PRO A 263 -2.36 7.21 8.89
N GLY A 264 -3.26 6.28 8.61
CA GLY A 264 -3.53 5.13 9.48
C GLY A 264 -2.33 4.20 9.62
N GLY A 265 -1.65 3.93 8.50
CA GLY A 265 -0.43 3.11 8.49
C GLY A 265 0.67 3.69 9.35
N THR A 266 0.86 5.01 9.36
CA THR A 266 1.84 5.69 10.22
C THR A 266 1.51 5.53 11.70
N LEU A 267 0.22 5.69 12.09
CA LEU A 267 -0.23 5.48 13.47
C LEU A 267 -0.01 4.03 13.92
N ILE A 268 -0.44 3.07 13.11
CA ILE A 268 -0.33 1.63 13.43
C ILE A 268 1.14 1.22 13.55
N THR A 269 1.97 1.59 12.59
CA THR A 269 3.40 1.25 12.59
C THR A 269 4.11 1.86 13.80
N THR A 270 3.81 3.12 14.14
CA THR A 270 4.36 3.77 15.33
C THR A 270 3.97 3.02 16.60
N ALA A 271 2.68 2.72 16.77
CA ALA A 271 2.20 1.99 17.95
C ALA A 271 2.77 0.57 18.05
N HIS A 272 2.85 -0.14 16.92
CA HIS A 272 3.41 -1.49 16.86
C HIS A 272 4.88 -1.53 17.30
N ARG A 273 5.72 -0.62 16.79
CA ARG A 273 7.14 -0.51 17.19
C ARG A 273 7.32 -0.22 18.68
N GLU A 274 6.45 0.60 19.25
CA GLU A 274 6.45 0.90 20.69
C GLU A 274 6.08 -0.32 21.52
N LEU A 275 5.14 -1.12 21.05
CA LEU A 275 4.75 -2.36 21.74
C LEU A 275 5.86 -3.42 21.63
N GLU A 276 6.50 -3.55 20.48
CA GLU A 276 7.66 -4.43 20.29
C GLU A 276 8.80 -4.08 21.25
N SER A 277 9.04 -2.79 21.48
CA SER A 277 10.10 -2.32 22.39
C SER A 277 9.90 -2.78 23.83
N LEU A 278 8.64 -3.03 24.22
CA LEU A 278 8.29 -3.55 25.53
C LEU A 278 8.44 -5.07 25.66
N VAL A 279 8.17 -5.80 24.57
CA VAL A 279 7.92 -7.26 24.62
C VAL A 279 9.08 -8.06 24.07
N LEU A 280 9.83 -7.54 23.09
CA LEU A 280 10.95 -8.24 22.50
C LEU A 280 12.26 -7.96 23.25
N ASP A 281 13.06 -9.01 23.45
CA ASP A 281 14.43 -8.86 23.91
C ASP A 281 15.30 -8.15 22.83
N ARG A 282 16.42 -7.61 23.29
CA ARG A 282 17.33 -6.84 22.44
C ARG A 282 17.82 -7.60 21.21
N GLN A 283 18.17 -8.87 21.36
CA GLN A 283 18.76 -9.65 20.26
C GLN A 283 17.71 -9.95 19.20
N THR A 284 16.52 -10.39 19.60
CA THR A 284 15.39 -10.64 18.71
C THR A 284 15.00 -9.36 17.96
N ARG A 285 14.93 -8.21 18.65
CA ARG A 285 14.56 -6.93 18.02
C ARG A 285 15.58 -6.48 16.99
N HIS A 286 16.88 -6.53 17.31
CA HIS A 286 17.93 -6.14 16.35
C HIS A 286 17.94 -7.05 15.12
N GLN A 287 17.78 -8.38 15.31
CA GLN A 287 17.72 -9.31 14.18
C GLN A 287 16.49 -9.05 13.33
N LYS A 288 15.37 -8.74 13.95
CA LYS A 288 14.13 -8.38 13.26
C LYS A 288 14.31 -7.11 12.40
N GLU A 289 14.97 -6.07 12.90
CA GLU A 289 15.23 -4.83 12.16
C GLU A 289 16.09 -5.09 10.90
N ILE A 290 17.09 -5.97 10.99
CA ILE A 290 17.92 -6.36 9.82
C ILE A 290 17.07 -7.09 8.78
N LEU A 291 16.26 -8.04 9.20
CA LEU A 291 15.42 -8.83 8.30
C LEU A 291 14.26 -8.01 7.73
N ALA A 292 13.78 -7.00 8.44
CA ALA A 292 12.75 -6.07 7.97
C ALA A 292 13.21 -5.28 6.72
N MET A 293 14.48 -4.88 6.64
CA MET A 293 15.06 -4.24 5.45
C MET A 293 15.01 -5.19 4.25
N ASN A 294 15.43 -6.45 4.43
CA ASN A 294 15.38 -7.47 3.37
C ASN A 294 13.93 -7.73 2.93
N TYR A 295 13.01 -7.79 3.88
CA TYR A 295 11.58 -7.97 3.59
C TYR A 295 11.02 -6.78 2.80
N ALA A 296 11.37 -5.56 3.19
CA ALA A 296 10.96 -4.34 2.48
C ALA A 296 11.41 -4.37 1.01
N GLN A 297 12.66 -4.77 0.76
CA GLN A 297 13.19 -4.91 -0.60
C GLN A 297 12.45 -5.99 -1.40
N LEU A 298 12.21 -7.17 -0.81
CA LEU A 298 11.45 -8.22 -1.49
C LEU A 298 10.05 -7.75 -1.89
N VAL A 299 9.36 -7.02 -1.01
CA VAL A 299 8.03 -6.45 -1.30
C VAL A 299 8.13 -5.39 -2.38
N TYR A 300 9.07 -4.46 -2.26
CA TYR A 300 9.28 -3.38 -3.22
C TYR A 300 9.54 -3.91 -4.62
N ASP A 301 10.41 -4.92 -4.73
CA ASP A 301 10.80 -5.57 -5.97
C ASP A 301 9.76 -6.57 -6.51
N GLY A 302 8.63 -6.80 -5.81
CA GLY A 302 7.57 -7.70 -6.27
C GLY A 302 7.82 -9.18 -6.02
N TYR A 303 8.72 -9.56 -5.12
CA TYR A 303 8.99 -10.95 -4.70
C TYR A 303 8.02 -11.45 -3.61
N TRP A 304 6.79 -10.96 -3.59
CA TRP A 304 5.77 -11.33 -2.60
C TRP A 304 5.53 -12.85 -2.52
N PHE A 305 5.56 -13.54 -3.64
CA PHE A 305 5.34 -14.99 -3.71
C PHE A 305 6.65 -15.81 -3.77
N SER A 306 7.74 -15.28 -3.21
CA SER A 306 9.01 -16.00 -3.15
C SER A 306 9.14 -16.87 -1.90
N PRO A 307 9.85 -18.02 -1.98
CA PRO A 307 10.12 -18.87 -0.80
C PRO A 307 10.86 -18.14 0.32
N LEU A 308 11.72 -17.17 -0.02
CA LEU A 308 12.42 -16.37 0.98
C LEU A 308 11.47 -15.50 1.79
N ARG A 309 10.50 -14.84 1.11
CA ARG A 309 9.49 -14.04 1.81
C ARG A 309 8.63 -14.91 2.73
N GLU A 310 8.24 -16.10 2.31
CA GLU A 310 7.48 -17.05 3.14
C GLU A 310 8.27 -17.51 4.38
N ALA A 311 9.56 -17.77 4.23
CA ALA A 311 10.43 -18.10 5.36
C ALA A 311 10.54 -16.93 6.36
N LEU A 312 10.64 -15.70 5.86
CA LEU A 312 10.64 -14.51 6.70
C LEU A 312 9.29 -14.29 7.39
N ASP A 313 8.17 -14.57 6.73
CA ASP A 313 6.84 -14.53 7.37
C ASP A 313 6.76 -15.47 8.57
N ALA A 314 7.30 -16.67 8.46
CA ALA A 314 7.33 -17.62 9.57
C ALA A 314 8.16 -17.07 10.76
N PHE A 315 9.30 -16.42 10.48
CA PHE A 315 10.10 -15.74 11.49
C PHE A 315 9.33 -14.61 12.16
N PHE A 316 8.71 -13.73 11.36
CA PHE A 316 7.95 -12.59 11.89
C PHE A 316 6.67 -13.03 12.60
N ALA A 317 5.97 -14.04 12.13
CA ALA A 317 4.83 -14.61 12.85
C ALA A 317 5.26 -15.10 14.23
N LYS A 318 6.38 -15.82 14.32
CA LYS A 318 6.91 -16.32 15.60
C LYS A 318 7.30 -15.21 16.56
N THR A 319 7.98 -14.17 16.07
CA THR A 319 8.40 -13.05 16.92
C THR A 319 7.22 -12.19 17.40
N ASN A 320 6.09 -12.19 16.68
CA ASN A 320 4.89 -11.44 17.03
C ASN A 320 3.89 -12.18 17.94
N GLU A 321 4.05 -13.46 18.21
CA GLU A 321 3.11 -14.25 19.05
C GLU A 321 2.82 -13.60 20.41
N LYS A 322 3.81 -12.95 21.01
CA LYS A 322 3.69 -12.30 22.31
C LYS A 322 3.41 -10.79 22.24
N ILE A 323 3.36 -10.21 21.04
CA ILE A 323 3.08 -8.79 20.86
C ILE A 323 1.59 -8.55 21.11
N LYS A 324 1.26 -8.28 22.36
CA LYS A 324 -0.09 -8.08 22.87
C LYS A 324 -0.10 -6.91 23.85
N GLY A 325 -1.09 -6.05 23.73
CA GLY A 325 -1.25 -4.90 24.63
C GLY A 325 -1.86 -3.71 23.93
N SER A 326 -1.70 -2.53 24.50
CA SER A 326 -2.23 -1.28 23.98
C SER A 326 -1.21 -0.15 24.05
N ILE A 327 -1.25 0.70 23.04
CA ILE A 327 -0.45 1.92 22.95
C ILE A 327 -1.38 3.11 22.78
N THR A 328 -1.23 4.12 23.64
CA THR A 328 -1.96 5.39 23.50
C THR A 328 -1.04 6.42 22.86
N LEU A 329 -1.52 7.00 21.77
CA LEU A 329 -0.86 8.06 21.02
C LEU A 329 -1.62 9.37 21.22
N SER A 330 -0.88 10.48 21.38
CA SER A 330 -1.39 11.84 21.29
C SER A 330 -0.97 12.41 19.95
N LEU A 331 -1.92 12.99 19.25
CA LEU A 331 -1.80 13.51 17.89
C LEU A 331 -2.00 15.01 17.90
N TYR A 332 -1.05 15.75 17.33
CA TYR A 332 -1.14 17.20 17.26
C TYR A 332 -0.37 17.75 16.04
N LYS A 333 -1.07 18.37 15.12
CA LYS A 333 -0.50 19.11 13.98
C LYS A 333 0.64 18.36 13.27
N GLY A 334 0.37 17.13 12.83
CA GLY A 334 1.33 16.27 12.12
C GLY A 334 2.31 15.50 13.00
N ASN A 335 2.27 15.70 14.32
CA ASN A 335 3.15 15.03 15.26
C ASN A 335 2.41 13.91 16.01
N ILE A 336 3.17 12.88 16.37
CA ILE A 336 2.72 11.75 17.18
C ILE A 336 3.58 11.69 18.43
N VAL A 337 2.95 11.68 19.60
CA VAL A 337 3.61 11.50 20.89
C VAL A 337 3.04 10.27 21.57
N VAL A 338 3.90 9.37 22.04
CA VAL A 338 3.48 8.19 22.78
C VAL A 338 3.17 8.56 24.25
N LYS A 339 1.91 8.48 24.62
CA LYS A 339 1.43 8.81 26.00
C LYS A 339 1.57 7.63 26.94
N SER A 340 1.18 6.41 26.51
CA SER A 340 1.27 5.24 27.36
C SER A 340 1.53 3.95 26.59
N ARG A 341 2.12 2.98 27.28
CA ARG A 341 2.43 1.64 26.79
C ARG A 341 1.95 0.62 27.82
N LYS A 342 1.16 -0.37 27.39
CA LYS A 342 0.66 -1.41 28.29
C LYS A 342 0.73 -2.77 27.60
N SER A 343 1.39 -3.73 28.25
CA SER A 343 1.45 -5.12 27.78
C SER A 343 1.51 -6.09 28.94
N PRO A 344 0.73 -7.20 28.90
CA PRO A 344 0.88 -8.28 29.87
C PRO A 344 2.20 -9.04 29.72
N ASN A 345 2.85 -8.91 28.56
CA ASN A 345 4.11 -9.59 28.21
C ASN A 345 5.31 -8.65 28.30
N SER A 346 5.17 -7.48 28.95
CA SER A 346 6.24 -6.49 29.09
C SER A 346 7.49 -7.08 29.77
N LEU A 347 8.64 -6.84 29.18
CA LEU A 347 9.96 -7.12 29.78
C LEU A 347 10.46 -5.94 30.64
N TYR A 348 9.75 -4.82 30.64
CA TYR A 348 10.13 -3.65 31.45
C TYR A 348 9.91 -3.93 32.94
N ARG A 349 10.95 -3.72 33.73
CA ARG A 349 11.00 -3.94 35.18
C ARG A 349 11.20 -2.59 35.87
N ALA A 350 10.10 -1.97 36.35
CA ALA A 350 10.16 -0.68 37.03
C ALA A 350 11.00 -0.73 38.32
N ASP A 351 10.96 -1.89 39.02
CA ASP A 351 11.69 -2.16 40.24
C ASP A 351 13.24 -2.18 40.03
N VAL A 352 13.70 -2.50 38.84
CA VAL A 352 15.14 -2.53 38.50
C VAL A 352 15.58 -1.26 37.76
N SER A 353 14.66 -0.61 37.04
CA SER A 353 14.98 0.53 36.17
C SER A 353 15.07 1.86 36.90
N SER A 354 14.62 1.96 38.18
CA SER A 354 14.70 3.19 38.96
C SER A 354 16.10 3.37 39.53
N LEU A 355 16.58 4.62 39.58
CA LEU A 355 17.86 4.98 40.23
C LEU A 355 17.91 4.52 41.71
N ALA A 356 16.76 4.46 42.39
CA ALA A 356 16.62 3.97 43.76
C ALA A 356 16.88 2.45 43.86
N ALA A 357 16.50 1.66 42.83
CA ALA A 357 16.78 0.22 42.80
C ALA A 357 18.25 -0.08 42.49
N GLN A 358 18.92 0.78 41.71
CA GLN A 358 20.36 0.64 41.38
C GLN A 358 21.27 0.91 42.57
N ALA A 359 20.80 1.64 43.58
CA ALA A 359 21.55 1.92 44.81
C ALA A 359 21.65 0.68 45.76
N HIS A 360 20.95 -0.41 45.44
CA HIS A 360 20.93 -1.64 46.23
C HIS A 360 21.51 -2.86 45.48
N LEU A 361 22.08 -2.67 44.28
CA LEU A 361 22.87 -3.63 43.50
C LEU A 361 24.36 -3.31 43.63
#